data_711521fd2031c94d35623db77002b5bd
#
_entry.id   711521fd2031c94d35623db77002b5bd
#
_cell.length_a   1.000
_cell.length_b   1.000
_cell.length_c   1.000
_cell.angle_alpha   90.00
_cell.angle_beta   90.00
_cell.angle_gamma   90.00
#
_symmetry.space_group_name_H-M   'P 1'
#
loop_
_entity.id
_entity.type
_entity.pdbx_description
1 polymer ?
#
loop_
_entity_poly.entity_id
_entity_poly.type
_entity_poly.pdbx_seq_one_letter_code
_entity_poly.pdbx_strand_id
1 'polypeptide(L)' 'MEVENKLKAMGLELPAAGTPPPGRAGAVKIGNLLFVGGHKPGPAYVGKLGAGFTVEQGYDGARQACLNCFADVTAVIGD' A
#
# COMPACT_ATOMS: atom_id res chain seq x y z
N MET A 1 6.36 -10.58 13.66
CA MET A 1 6.44 -9.93 12.36
C MET A 1 7.16 -8.61 12.53
N GLU A 2 8.30 -8.50 11.89
CA GLU A 2 9.19 -7.37 12.14
C GLU A 2 8.67 -6.05 11.54
N VAL A 3 8.23 -6.09 10.28
CA VAL A 3 7.74 -4.89 9.60
C VAL A 3 6.46 -4.37 10.24
N GLU A 4 5.53 -5.28 10.55
CA GLU A 4 4.29 -4.88 11.22
C GLU A 4 4.53 -4.25 12.58
N ASN A 5 5.50 -4.79 13.34
CA ASN A 5 5.84 -4.24 14.65
C ASN A 5 6.42 -2.83 14.52
N LYS A 6 7.23 -2.59 13.51
CA LYS A 6 7.75 -1.24 13.24
C LYS A 6 6.64 -0.28 12.87
N LEU A 7 5.69 -0.71 12.04
CA LEU A 7 4.54 0.12 11.68
C LEU A 7 3.69 0.47 12.90
N LYS A 8 3.44 -0.49 13.78
CA LYS A 8 2.69 -0.25 15.01
C LYS A 8 3.41 0.75 15.91
N ALA A 9 4.72 0.67 16.01
CA ALA A 9 5.52 1.62 16.78
C ALA A 9 5.43 3.03 16.23
N MET A 10 5.14 3.19 14.94
CA MET A 10 4.92 4.48 14.28
C MET A 10 3.46 4.94 14.34
N GLY A 11 2.57 4.18 14.97
CA GLY A 11 1.15 4.49 15.01
C GLY A 11 0.40 4.16 13.73
N LEU A 12 0.94 3.26 12.92
CA LEU A 12 0.34 2.88 11.64
C LEU A 12 -0.17 1.45 11.68
N GLU A 13 -1.26 1.18 10.97
CA GLU A 13 -1.81 -0.16 10.81
C GLU A 13 -1.75 -0.58 9.35
N LEU A 14 -1.42 -1.85 9.12
CA LEU A 14 -1.48 -2.43 7.79
C LEU A 14 -2.94 -2.73 7.44
N PRO A 15 -3.44 -2.24 6.30
CA PRO A 15 -4.77 -2.62 5.85
C PRO A 15 -4.82 -4.08 5.42
N ALA A 16 -6.02 -4.64 5.34
CA ALA A 16 -6.20 -5.97 4.77
C ALA A 16 -5.88 -5.93 3.28
N ALA A 17 -5.21 -6.97 2.78
CA ALA A 17 -4.94 -7.09 1.35
C ALA A 17 -6.26 -7.23 0.59
N GLY A 18 -6.41 -6.46 -0.49
CA GLY A 18 -7.58 -6.54 -1.34
C GLY A 18 -7.56 -7.76 -2.25
N THR A 19 -8.69 -8.02 -2.90
CA THR A 19 -8.77 -9.05 -3.93
C THR A 19 -8.45 -8.40 -5.28
N PRO A 20 -7.36 -8.79 -5.96
CA PRO A 20 -7.03 -8.19 -7.25
C PRO A 20 -8.04 -8.61 -8.33
N PRO A 21 -8.23 -7.79 -9.37
CA PRO A 21 -9.06 -8.17 -10.51
C PRO A 21 -8.52 -9.41 -11.20
N PRO A 22 -9.35 -10.16 -11.95
CA PRO A 22 -8.88 -11.31 -12.71
C PRO A 22 -7.71 -10.94 -13.63
N GLY A 23 -6.69 -11.80 -13.68
CA GLY A 23 -5.49 -11.56 -14.48
C GLY A 23 -4.47 -10.61 -13.86
N ARG A 24 -4.70 -10.17 -12.62
CA ARG A 24 -3.78 -9.29 -11.89
C ARG A 24 -3.43 -9.88 -10.54
N ALA A 25 -2.27 -9.48 -10.02
CA ALA A 25 -1.87 -9.77 -8.65
C ALA A 25 -1.24 -8.50 -8.05
N GLY A 26 -1.45 -8.28 -6.75
CA GLY A 26 -0.85 -7.13 -6.06
C GLY A 26 0.66 -7.26 -5.98
N ALA A 27 1.16 -8.48 -5.78
CA ALA A 27 2.58 -8.78 -5.77
C ALA A 27 2.79 -10.24 -6.20
N VAL A 28 3.96 -10.52 -6.80
CA VAL A 28 4.33 -11.86 -7.25
C VAL A 28 5.77 -12.15 -6.82
N LYS A 29 5.98 -13.30 -6.20
CA LYS A 29 7.31 -13.75 -5.81
C LYS A 29 7.82 -14.80 -6.79
N ILE A 30 9.03 -14.59 -7.32
CA ILE A 30 9.71 -15.55 -8.19
C ILE A 30 11.13 -15.73 -7.65
N GLY A 31 11.42 -16.89 -7.07
CA GLY A 31 12.71 -17.13 -6.42
C GLY A 31 12.94 -16.12 -5.29
N ASN A 32 14.01 -15.33 -5.39
CA ASN A 32 14.34 -14.28 -4.42
C ASN A 32 13.88 -12.89 -4.87
N LEU A 33 13.07 -12.83 -5.94
CA LEU A 33 12.58 -11.57 -6.48
C LEU A 33 11.10 -11.40 -6.14
N LEU A 34 10.75 -10.18 -5.79
CA LEU A 34 9.37 -9.79 -5.54
C LEU A 34 8.99 -8.67 -6.49
N PHE A 35 7.99 -8.91 -7.31
CA PHE A 35 7.46 -7.92 -8.26
C PHE A 35 6.19 -7.33 -7.69
N VAL A 36 6.15 -6.02 -7.52
CA VAL A 36 5.01 -5.31 -6.94
C VAL A 36 4.48 -4.32 -7.96
N GLY A 37 3.19 -4.39 -8.25
CA GLY A 37 2.56 -3.48 -9.18
C GLY A 37 2.24 -2.13 -8.56
N GLY A 38 1.63 -1.25 -9.35
CA GLY A 38 1.19 0.05 -8.88
C GLY A 38 0.09 -0.07 -7.83
N HIS A 39 0.13 0.79 -6.84
CA HIS A 39 -0.85 0.83 -5.77
C HIS A 39 -1.39 2.25 -5.60
N LYS A 40 -2.65 2.36 -5.23
CA LYS A 40 -3.37 3.62 -5.04
C LYS A 40 -3.79 3.78 -3.59
N PRO A 41 -3.99 5.02 -3.12
CA PRO A 41 -4.43 5.25 -1.74
C PRO A 41 -5.90 4.92 -1.49
N GLY A 42 -6.72 4.85 -2.54
CA GLY A 42 -8.14 4.60 -2.42
C GLY A 42 -8.97 5.77 -2.93
N PRO A 43 -10.31 5.61 -3.02
CA PRO A 43 -11.16 6.62 -3.65
C PRO A 43 -11.26 7.94 -2.89
N ALA A 44 -10.91 7.97 -1.60
CA ALA A 44 -10.92 9.20 -0.82
C ALA A 44 -9.82 10.20 -1.25
N TYR A 45 -8.84 9.74 -2.02
CA TYR A 45 -7.67 10.53 -2.42
C TYR A 45 -7.66 10.80 -3.93
N VAL A 46 -8.81 11.07 -4.51
CA VAL A 46 -8.91 11.40 -5.94
C VAL A 46 -8.99 12.92 -6.08
N GLY A 47 -8.03 13.49 -6.79
CA GLY A 47 -7.97 14.93 -7.01
C GLY A 47 -6.56 15.39 -7.39
N LYS A 48 -6.41 16.70 -7.49
CA LYS A 48 -5.16 17.33 -7.90
C LYS A 48 -4.64 18.21 -6.76
N LEU A 49 -3.36 18.08 -6.45
CA LEU A 49 -2.73 18.93 -5.45
C LEU A 49 -2.76 20.40 -5.88
N GLY A 50 -3.16 21.28 -4.97
CA GLY A 50 -3.33 22.68 -5.27
C GLY A 50 -4.65 23.03 -5.92
N ALA A 51 -5.46 22.03 -6.28
CA ALA A 51 -6.76 22.22 -6.90
C ALA A 51 -7.79 21.26 -6.29
N GLY A 52 -7.97 21.36 -4.96
CA GLY A 52 -8.88 20.49 -4.19
C GLY A 52 -8.19 19.67 -3.12
N PHE A 53 -6.87 19.42 -3.26
CA PHE A 53 -6.08 18.74 -2.24
C PHE A 53 -4.87 19.58 -1.82
N THR A 54 -4.58 19.55 -0.53
CA THR A 54 -3.38 20.17 0.02
C THR A 54 -2.18 19.24 -0.09
N VAL A 55 -0.98 19.79 0.14
CA VAL A 55 0.25 18.98 0.17
C VAL A 55 0.17 17.92 1.27
N GLU A 56 -0.38 18.26 2.44
CA GLU A 56 -0.57 17.32 3.54
C GLU A 56 -1.49 16.17 3.16
N GLN A 57 -2.56 16.46 2.44
CA GLN A 57 -3.47 15.42 1.95
C GLN A 57 -2.77 14.52 0.93
N GLY A 58 -1.94 15.09 0.06
CA GLY A 58 -1.11 14.32 -0.87
C GLY A 58 -0.12 13.42 -0.14
N TYR A 59 0.49 13.92 0.91
CA TYR A 59 1.39 13.14 1.75
C TYR A 59 0.67 11.94 2.38
N ASP A 60 -0.52 12.17 2.95
CA ASP A 60 -1.33 11.10 3.53
C ASP A 60 -1.75 10.08 2.49
N GLY A 61 -2.10 10.53 1.29
CA GLY A 61 -2.45 9.65 0.18
C GLY A 61 -1.28 8.76 -0.22
N ALA A 62 -0.08 9.32 -0.34
CA ALA A 62 1.12 8.55 -0.67
C ALA A 62 1.44 7.53 0.43
N ARG A 63 1.28 7.91 1.69
CA ARG A 63 1.46 6.98 2.81
C ARG A 63 0.48 5.82 2.72
N GLN A 64 -0.79 6.10 2.47
CA GLN A 64 -1.82 5.07 2.35
C GLN A 64 -1.54 4.13 1.18
N ALA A 65 -1.09 4.66 0.04
CA ALA A 65 -0.71 3.84 -1.10
C ALA A 65 0.44 2.90 -0.74
N CYS A 66 1.42 3.37 -0.01
CA CYS A 66 2.53 2.55 0.47
C CYS A 66 2.07 1.46 1.42
N LEU A 67 1.16 1.77 2.35
CA LEU A 67 0.60 0.77 3.26
C LEU A 67 -0.20 -0.28 2.50
N ASN A 68 -0.94 0.10 1.47
CA ASN A 68 -1.66 -0.84 0.62
C ASN A 68 -0.68 -1.77 -0.12
N CYS A 69 0.45 -1.23 -0.58
CA CYS A 69 1.52 -2.02 -1.19
C CYS A 69 2.08 -3.04 -0.19
N PHE A 70 2.38 -2.62 1.03
CA PHE A 70 2.89 -3.53 2.08
C PHE A 70 1.88 -4.62 2.43
N ALA A 71 0.58 -4.30 2.43
CA ALA A 71 -0.46 -5.29 2.70
C ALA A 71 -0.40 -6.43 1.66
N ASP A 72 -0.26 -6.09 0.39
CA ASP A 72 -0.17 -7.09 -0.67
C ASP A 72 1.14 -7.87 -0.60
N VAL A 73 2.25 -7.22 -0.28
CA VAL A 73 3.53 -7.89 -0.07
C VAL A 73 3.43 -8.89 1.08
N THR A 74 2.85 -8.49 2.19
CA THR A 74 2.65 -9.36 3.35
C THR A 74 1.79 -10.57 3.00
N ALA A 75 0.76 -10.38 2.17
CA ALA A 75 -0.09 -11.48 1.73
C ALA A 75 0.67 -12.52 0.90
N VAL A 76 1.76 -12.12 0.23
CA VAL A 76 2.55 -13.03 -0.62
C VAL A 76 3.69 -13.68 0.15
N ILE A 77 4.41 -12.93 0.97
CA ILE A 77 5.63 -13.44 1.63
C ILE A 77 5.52 -13.56 3.15
N GLY A 78 4.44 -13.08 3.73
CA GLY A 78 4.18 -13.23 5.15
C GLY A 78 4.69 -12.08 6.02
N ASP A 79 5.68 -11.35 5.66
CA ASP A 79 6.20 -10.20 6.41
C ASP A 79 7.34 -9.57 5.64
#